data_f1a54719dcd09452782f0cd4adba9e7e
#
_entry.id   f1a54719dcd09452782f0cd4adba9e7e
#
_cell.length_a   1.000
_cell.length_b   1.000
_cell.length_c   1.000
_cell.angle_alpha   90.00
_cell.angle_beta   90.00
_cell.angle_gamma   90.00
#
_symmetry.space_group_name_H-M   'P 1'
#
loop_
_entity.id
_entity.type
_entity.pdbx_description
1 polymer ?
#
loop_
_entity_poly.entity_id
_entity_poly.type
_entity_poly.pdbx_seq_one_letter_code
_entity_poly.pdbx_strand_id
1 'polypeptide(L)'
;MAEKFRPTFKISIMTPDALLYQKEVESAFFCGDKGEYELLAYHYPVLGILTQSSIILNWQEAVPIKFGIIRFFANDCIVLVEEIERLRPKHIKKEPDILVEEDDKKNII
;
A
#
# COMPACT_ATOMS: atom_id res chain seq x y z
N MET A 1 36.72 4.23 5.19
CA MET A 1 35.66 3.72 5.95
C MET A 1 34.76 2.80 5.16
N ALA A 2 34.42 1.70 5.75
CA ALA A 2 33.65 0.72 5.02
C ALA A 2 32.21 1.15 4.88
N GLU A 3 31.67 0.86 3.74
CA GLU A 3 30.29 1.11 3.48
C GLU A 3 29.43 0.07 4.13
N LYS A 4 28.34 0.50 4.72
CA LYS A 4 27.46 -0.41 5.36
C LYS A 4 26.65 -1.18 4.33
N PHE A 5 26.62 -2.49 4.46
CA PHE A 5 25.77 -3.29 3.60
C PHE A 5 24.34 -3.23 4.12
N ARG A 6 23.43 -2.91 3.23
CA ARG A 6 22.03 -2.82 3.60
C ARG A 6 21.23 -3.71 2.65
N PRO A 7 20.95 -4.92 3.11
CA PRO A 7 20.21 -5.86 2.25
C PRO A 7 18.80 -5.37 2.02
N THR A 8 18.29 -5.66 0.83
CA THR A 8 16.97 -5.25 0.43
C THR A 8 16.16 -6.46 -0.01
N PHE A 9 14.86 -6.25 -0.11
CA PHE A 9 13.98 -7.22 -0.72
C PHE A 9 13.05 -6.48 -1.68
N LYS A 10 12.49 -7.21 -2.62
CA LYS A 10 11.59 -6.61 -3.60
C LYS A 10 10.17 -6.64 -3.05
N ILE A 11 9.48 -5.50 -3.16
CA ILE A 11 8.07 -5.45 -2.82
C ILE A 11 7.29 -5.06 -4.05
N SER A 12 6.22 -5.80 -4.32
CA SER A 12 5.31 -5.54 -5.41
C SER A 12 3.91 -5.42 -4.83
N ILE A 13 3.25 -4.31 -5.11
CA ILE A 13 1.89 -4.07 -4.67
C ILE A 13 1.03 -4.03 -5.92
N MET A 14 0.03 -4.89 -5.98
CA MET A 14 -0.74 -5.05 -7.20
C MET A 14 -2.19 -5.33 -6.89
N THR A 15 -3.04 -5.05 -7.88
CA THR A 15 -4.42 -5.53 -7.90
C THR A 15 -4.47 -6.71 -8.85
N PRO A 16 -5.60 -7.41 -8.94
CA PRO A 16 -5.69 -8.50 -9.92
C PRO A 16 -5.42 -8.04 -11.35
N ASP A 17 -5.63 -6.75 -11.64
CA ASP A 17 -5.52 -6.25 -12.99
C ASP A 17 -4.21 -5.55 -13.30
N ALA A 18 -3.48 -5.10 -12.29
CA ALA A 18 -2.35 -4.22 -12.57
C ALA A 18 -1.30 -4.27 -11.47
N LEU A 19 -0.06 -4.08 -11.87
CA LEU A 19 1.03 -3.85 -10.94
C LEU A 19 1.05 -2.35 -10.64
N LEU A 20 0.86 -1.99 -9.38
CA LEU A 20 0.73 -0.60 -8.99
C LEU A 20 2.03 0.00 -8.47
N TYR A 21 2.91 -0.83 -7.90
CA TYR A 21 4.08 -0.33 -7.22
C TYR A 21 5.09 -1.47 -7.12
N GLN A 22 6.34 -1.18 -7.40
CA GLN A 22 7.39 -2.19 -7.26
C GLN A 22 8.72 -1.51 -7.03
N LYS A 23 9.44 -1.93 -6.00
CA LYS A 23 10.78 -1.42 -5.77
C LYS A 23 11.50 -2.29 -4.76
N GLU A 24 12.80 -2.06 -4.63
CA GLU A 24 13.62 -2.67 -3.61
C GLU A 24 13.56 -1.80 -2.36
N VAL A 25 13.32 -2.41 -1.22
CA VAL A 25 13.24 -1.67 0.05
C VAL A 25 14.06 -2.37 1.10
N GLU A 26 14.50 -1.61 2.09
CA GLU A 26 15.21 -2.18 3.24
C GLU A 26 14.23 -2.67 4.28
N SER A 27 13.07 -2.03 4.38
CA SER A 27 12.07 -2.42 5.35
C SER A 27 10.68 -2.05 4.86
N ALA A 28 9.69 -2.78 5.34
CA ALA A 28 8.29 -2.47 5.06
C ALA A 28 7.48 -2.79 6.31
N PHE A 29 6.65 -1.85 6.71
CA PHE A 29 5.83 -1.98 7.90
C PHE A 29 4.38 -2.22 7.48
N PHE A 30 3.74 -3.16 8.13
CA PHE A 30 2.40 -3.60 7.78
C PHE A 30 1.49 -3.67 9.01
N CYS A 31 0.22 -3.44 8.78
CA CYS A 31 -0.81 -3.68 9.79
C CYS A 31 -1.61 -4.89 9.37
N GLY A 32 -1.34 -5.99 10.02
CA GLY A 32 -2.02 -7.24 9.74
C GLY A 32 -3.24 -7.41 10.63
N ASP A 33 -4.02 -8.44 10.33
CA ASP A 33 -5.22 -8.74 11.10
C ASP A 33 -4.88 -9.19 12.52
N LYS A 34 -3.63 -9.59 12.76
CA LYS A 34 -3.20 -10.03 14.08
C LYS A 34 -2.19 -9.10 14.71
N GLY A 35 -2.01 -7.93 14.13
CA GLY A 35 -1.12 -6.93 14.71
C GLY A 35 -0.16 -6.37 13.69
N GLU A 36 0.60 -5.41 14.13
CA GLU A 36 1.55 -4.72 13.28
C GLU A 36 2.88 -5.45 13.27
N TYR A 37 3.58 -5.37 12.14
CA TYR A 37 4.91 -5.98 12.05
C TYR A 37 5.70 -5.32 10.93
N GLU A 38 7.00 -5.50 11.02
CA GLU A 38 7.92 -4.96 10.03
C GLU A 38 8.68 -6.12 9.41
N LEU A 39 8.85 -6.08 8.09
CA LEU A 39 9.63 -7.08 7.37
C LEU A 39 10.95 -6.46 6.93
N LEU A 40 12.00 -7.22 7.08
CA LEU A 40 13.34 -6.87 6.62
C LEU A 40 13.81 -7.97 5.68
N ALA A 41 14.91 -7.70 4.99
CA ALA A 41 15.47 -8.69 4.06
C ALA A 41 15.75 -9.99 4.80
N TYR A 42 15.54 -11.09 4.13
CA TYR A 42 15.81 -12.45 4.62
C TYR A 42 14.87 -12.90 5.72
N HIS A 43 13.77 -12.22 5.91
CA HIS A 43 12.76 -12.68 6.84
C HIS A 43 12.21 -14.03 6.36
N TYR A 44 11.81 -14.88 7.29
CA TYR A 44 11.23 -16.15 6.89
C TYR A 44 9.84 -15.94 6.28
N PRO A 45 9.29 -16.98 5.64
CA PRO A 45 8.05 -16.81 4.89
C PRO A 45 6.89 -16.30 5.73
N VAL A 46 6.11 -15.42 5.11
CA VAL A 46 4.92 -14.84 5.74
C VAL A 46 3.77 -14.92 4.75
N LEU A 47 2.61 -15.28 5.26
CA LEU A 47 1.37 -15.23 4.51
C LEU A 47 0.34 -14.67 5.44
N GLY A 48 -0.30 -13.57 5.04
CA GLY A 48 -1.21 -12.92 5.96
C GLY A 48 -2.20 -12.00 5.30
N ILE A 49 -3.06 -11.44 6.12
CA ILE A 49 -4.10 -10.50 5.71
C ILE A 49 -3.74 -9.14 6.27
N LEU A 50 -3.88 -8.12 5.43
CA LEU A 50 -3.61 -6.73 5.82
C LEU A 50 -4.93 -5.99 5.92
N THR A 51 -5.05 -5.19 6.96
CA THR A 51 -6.25 -4.41 7.20
C THR A 51 -6.09 -3.01 6.63
N GLN A 52 -7.14 -2.23 6.67
CA GLN A 52 -7.11 -0.86 6.16
C GLN A 52 -6.06 -0.07 6.92
N SER A 53 -5.06 0.41 6.20
CA SER A 53 -3.92 1.05 6.82
C SER A 53 -3.00 1.57 5.72
N SER A 54 -1.83 2.04 6.11
CA SER A 54 -0.79 2.39 5.15
C SER A 54 0.37 1.43 5.32
N ILE A 55 0.86 0.94 4.20
CA ILE A 55 2.12 0.19 4.16
C ILE A 55 3.23 1.24 4.16
N ILE A 56 4.16 1.14 5.10
CA ILE A 56 5.23 2.13 5.22
C ILE A 56 6.51 1.52 4.68
N LEU A 57 7.07 2.15 3.65
CA LEU A 57 8.25 1.64 2.98
C LEU A 57 9.46 2.47 3.40
N ASN A 58 10.49 1.80 3.91
CA ASN A 58 11.72 2.46 4.36
C ASN A 58 11.45 3.59 5.35
N TRP A 59 10.33 3.50 6.08
CA TRP A 59 9.92 4.53 7.04
C TRP A 59 9.84 5.92 6.44
N GLN A 60 9.69 6.01 5.12
CA GLN A 60 9.65 7.29 4.42
C GLN A 60 8.42 7.44 3.54
N GLU A 61 7.90 6.36 3.03
CA GLU A 61 6.84 6.43 2.05
C GLU A 61 5.66 5.59 2.51
N ALA A 62 4.46 6.14 2.40
CA ALA A 62 3.26 5.46 2.84
C ALA A 62 2.37 5.15 1.65
N VAL A 63 1.90 3.91 1.58
CA VAL A 63 0.99 3.48 0.53
C VAL A 63 -0.30 3.04 1.21
N PRO A 64 -1.36 3.84 1.14
CA PRO A 64 -2.61 3.49 1.81
C PRO A 64 -3.35 2.39 1.05
N ILE A 65 -3.83 1.42 1.80
CA ILE A 65 -4.59 0.31 1.23
C ILE A 65 -5.85 0.12 2.06
N LYS A 66 -6.86 -0.49 1.45
CA LYS A 66 -8.08 -0.81 2.18
C LYS A 66 -8.07 -2.23 2.70
N PHE A 67 -7.50 -3.13 1.94
CA PHE A 67 -7.45 -4.53 2.31
C PHE A 67 -6.41 -5.19 1.45
N GLY A 68 -5.71 -6.16 1.98
CA GLY A 68 -4.71 -6.84 1.19
C GLY A 68 -4.36 -8.21 1.72
N ILE A 69 -3.67 -8.95 0.87
CA ILE A 69 -3.10 -10.24 1.22
C ILE A 69 -1.62 -10.12 0.90
N ILE A 70 -0.80 -10.50 1.87
CA ILE A 70 0.64 -10.39 1.73
C ILE A 70 1.27 -11.78 1.71
N ARG A 71 2.25 -11.94 0.83
CA ARG A 71 3.09 -13.12 0.81
C ARG A 71 4.54 -12.67 0.73
N PHE A 72 5.35 -13.14 1.65
CA PHE A 72 6.78 -12.87 1.64
C PHE A 72 7.50 -14.20 1.56
N PHE A 73 8.36 -14.36 0.56
CA PHE A 73 9.11 -15.59 0.40
C PHE A 73 10.38 -15.27 -0.37
N ALA A 74 11.52 -15.69 0.17
CA ALA A 74 12.81 -15.58 -0.50
C ALA A 74 13.06 -14.16 -1.01
N ASN A 75 12.91 -13.18 -0.11
CA ASN A 75 13.16 -11.76 -0.42
C ASN A 75 12.27 -11.22 -1.52
N ASP A 76 11.10 -11.80 -1.67
CA ASP A 76 10.13 -11.34 -2.66
C ASP A 76 8.80 -11.16 -1.93
N CYS A 77 8.38 -9.91 -1.80
CA CYS A 77 7.15 -9.59 -1.08
C CYS A 77 6.10 -9.16 -2.10
N ILE A 78 5.01 -9.89 -2.12
CA ILE A 78 3.90 -9.60 -3.01
C ILE A 78 2.70 -9.23 -2.16
N VAL A 79 2.12 -8.06 -2.42
CA VAL A 79 0.92 -7.60 -1.74
C VAL A 79 -0.16 -7.43 -2.78
N LEU A 80 -1.21 -8.23 -2.64
CA LEU A 80 -2.36 -8.14 -3.52
C LEU A 80 -3.42 -7.33 -2.80
N VAL A 81 -3.79 -6.21 -3.38
CA VAL A 81 -4.73 -5.30 -2.74
C VAL A 81 -5.97 -5.14 -3.60
N GLU A 82 -7.05 -4.79 -2.94
CA GLU A 82 -8.27 -4.52 -3.63
C GLU A 82 -8.14 -3.24 -4.41
N GLU A 83 -7.56 -2.24 -3.75
CA GLU A 83 -7.48 -0.94 -4.36
C GLU A 83 -6.57 -0.07 -3.52
N ILE A 84 -5.87 0.85 -4.15
CA ILE A 84 -5.07 1.83 -3.45
C ILE A 84 -5.77 3.16 -3.55
N GLU A 85 -6.12 3.71 -2.40
CA GLU A 85 -6.96 4.88 -2.34
C GLU A 85 -6.39 6.06 -3.11
N ARG A 86 -5.09 6.30 -3.00
CA ARG A 86 -4.50 7.45 -3.66
C ARG A 86 -4.46 7.33 -5.17
N LEU A 87 -4.68 6.15 -5.72
CA LEU A 87 -4.70 5.95 -7.16
C LEU A 87 -6.11 5.99 -7.72
N ARG A 88 -7.09 6.16 -6.88
CA ARG A 88 -8.44 6.28 -7.32
C ARG A 88 -8.64 7.61 -8.01
N PRO A 89 -9.27 7.66 -9.18
CA PRO A 89 -9.54 8.94 -9.80
C PRO A 89 -10.45 9.76 -8.92
N LYS A 90 -10.18 11.04 -8.82
CA LYS A 90 -11.08 11.93 -8.14
C LYS A 90 -12.24 12.19 -9.04
N HIS A 91 -13.29 12.14 -8.51
CA HIS A 91 -14.45 12.36 -9.33
C HIS A 91 -14.81 13.78 -9.28
N ILE A 92 -14.49 13.90 -9.75
CA ILE A 92 -14.29 14.74 -9.51
C ILE A 92 -15.17 15.30 -9.30
N LYS A 93 -15.07 14.68 -8.88
CA LYS A 93 -15.50 15.02 -8.52
C LYS A 93 -16.16 15.55 -8.42
N LYS A 94 -16.43 15.37 -8.40
CA LYS A 94 -16.85 15.72 -8.23
C LYS A 94 -17.31 16.18 -8.11
N GLU A 95 -17.63 16.04 -8.12
CA GLU A 95 -18.06 16.50 -7.88
C GLU A 95 -18.46 16.79 -7.70
N PRO A 96 -19.02 16.78 -7.91
CA PRO A 96 -19.54 17.20 -7.57
C PRO A 96 -19.97 17.46 -7.19
N ASP A 97 -20.32 17.26 -7.29
CA ASP A 97 -20.75 17.73 -7.02
C ASP A 97 -21.03 18.00 -6.76
N ILE A 98 -21.29 17.82 -6.89
CA ILE A 98 -21.72 18.46 -6.67
C ILE A 98 -22.02 18.69 -6.37
N LEU A 99 -22.32 18.41 -6.41
CA LEU A 99 -22.74 19.05 -6.18
C LEU A 99 -22.91 19.23 -5.71
N VAL A 100 -23.05 18.89 -5.81
CA VAL A 100 -23.32 19.55 -5.48
C VAL A 100 -23.44 19.81 -4.98
N GLU A 101 -23.69 19.54 -4.90
CA GLU A 101 -23.93 20.24 -4.66
C GLU A 101 -23.92 20.42 -4.40
N GLU A 102 -24.11 20.09 -4.46
CA GLU A 102 -24.35 20.75 -4.45
C GLU A 102 -24.26 20.83 -4.27
N ASP A 103 -24.71 20.52 -4.43
CA ASP A 103 -24.92 21.17 -4.52
C ASP A 103 -24.85 21.22 -4.34
N ASP A 104 -25.13 20.84 -4.31
CA ASP A 104 -25.35 21.47 -4.42
C ASP A 104 -25.41 21.72 -4.38
N LYS A 105 -25.66 21.61 -4.22
CA LYS A 105 -26.02 22.26 -4.44
C LYS A 105 -26.01 22.49 -4.49
N LYS A 106 -26.19 22.32 -4.36
CA LYS A 106 -26.43 22.86 -4.66
C LYS A 106 -26.27 22.89 -4.75
N ASN A 107 -26.45 22.54 -4.74
CA ASN A 107 -26.48 22.99 -5.10
C ASN A 107 -26.29 22.98 -5.15
N ILE A 108 -26.57 22.93 -5.02
CA ILE A 108 -26.63 23.29 -5.25
C ILE A 108 -26.57 23.38 -5.25
N ILE A 109 -27.04 23.36 -5.17
CA ILE A 109 -27.08 23.68 -5.32
C ILE A 109 -27.10 23.81 -5.28
#